data_af541a744841ad8eeb847f01b6316538
#
_entry.id   af541a744841ad8eeb847f01b6316538
#
_cell.length_a   1.000
_cell.length_b   1.000
_cell.length_c   1.000
_cell.angle_alpha   90.00
_cell.angle_beta   90.00
_cell.angle_gamma   90.00
#
_symmetry.space_group_name_H-M   'P 1'
#
loop_
_entity.id
_entity.type
_entity.pdbx_description
1 polymer ?
#
loop_
_entity_poly.entity_id
_entity_poly.type
_entity_poly.pdbx_seq_one_letter_code
_entity_poly.pdbx_strand_id
1 'polypeptide(L)'
;LFQRIDVATRGVAGAAVTGWRRRLVALAFCLPLAFLAIRGTLRQGAPLRWGDAFTTTSVFANQLGLNATLSLAAAASSQWSDHRDNAWRATMGRAEALAAVRGMLLTPDDRLVDAESAAVRRDYLPPAGKTLPIRNVVLIMMESFAAHSVGALGGIPGITPNFDRLAGEGLLFSRFFSNGTHTHQGMFASMGCFPNLPGFEYLMQAPEGSHDFSGLPQLLNARSYDNLYVYNGDFAWDNQSGFFGRQGMSNFVGRFDFKNPVVFDPTWGVSDQDMFDRAVEELARRSAGPPFYALLQTLSNHTPYPLPATLPVEPVTGHGALDQHLTAMRYSDWALGRFFDRIRREPFFKQTLFVIVGDHGFADTSQLTEMNLARFHVPLLLIGPGV
;
A
#
# COMPACT_ATOMS: atom_id res chain seq x y z
N LEU A 1 13.84 -40.98 -11.37
CA LEU A 1 14.26 -40.25 -10.17
C LEU A 1 13.80 -40.98 -8.90
N PHE A 2 12.50 -41.31 -8.77
CA PHE A 2 11.92 -41.98 -7.59
C PHE A 2 12.55 -43.35 -7.33
N GLN A 3 12.80 -44.17 -8.37
CA GLN A 3 13.49 -45.47 -8.20
C GLN A 3 14.93 -45.34 -7.70
N ARG A 4 15.64 -44.29 -8.08
CA ARG A 4 17.01 -44.05 -7.57
C ARG A 4 17.00 -43.57 -6.11
N ILE A 5 15.99 -42.81 -5.69
CA ILE A 5 15.81 -42.40 -4.30
C ILE A 5 15.45 -43.61 -3.43
N ASP A 6 14.59 -44.51 -3.93
CA ASP A 6 14.19 -45.74 -3.21
C ASP A 6 15.36 -46.70 -2.99
N VAL A 7 16.25 -46.86 -3.98
CA VAL A 7 17.45 -47.67 -3.85
C VAL A 7 18.44 -47.04 -2.85
N ALA A 8 18.62 -45.72 -2.88
CA ALA A 8 19.49 -45.02 -1.95
C ALA A 8 18.96 -45.08 -0.49
N THR A 9 17.64 -45.00 -0.29
CA THR A 9 17.03 -45.09 1.05
C THR A 9 16.98 -46.49 1.61
N ARG A 10 16.85 -47.52 0.78
CA ARG A 10 16.93 -48.94 1.23
C ARG A 10 18.33 -49.30 1.74
N GLY A 11 19.40 -48.71 1.16
CA GLY A 11 20.78 -48.87 1.67
C GLY A 11 20.98 -48.25 3.05
N VAL A 12 20.22 -47.23 3.42
CA VAL A 12 20.31 -46.54 4.70
C VAL A 12 19.46 -47.25 5.79
N ALA A 13 18.45 -48.00 5.40
CA ALA A 13 17.58 -48.74 6.35
C ALA A 13 18.30 -49.95 6.98
N GLY A 14 19.41 -50.42 6.40
CA GLY A 14 20.29 -51.47 6.95
C GLY A 14 21.44 -50.97 7.83
N ALA A 15 21.63 -49.67 7.93
CA ALA A 15 22.68 -49.08 8.77
C ALA A 15 22.30 -49.21 10.26
N ALA A 16 23.18 -49.76 11.04
CA ALA A 16 23.08 -50.03 12.46
C ALA A 16 22.31 -48.91 13.21
N VAL A 17 21.43 -49.32 14.11
CA VAL A 17 20.69 -48.45 15.04
C VAL A 17 21.67 -47.50 15.71
N THR A 18 21.78 -46.29 15.15
CA THR A 18 22.67 -45.26 15.70
C THR A 18 22.17 -44.94 17.11
N GLY A 19 23.09 -45.04 18.09
CA GLY A 19 22.76 -44.82 19.49
C GLY A 19 22.07 -43.45 19.67
N TRP A 20 21.19 -43.38 20.67
CA TRP A 20 20.35 -42.18 20.92
C TRP A 20 21.17 -40.86 20.96
N ARG A 21 22.42 -40.90 21.43
CA ARG A 21 23.32 -39.75 21.48
C ARG A 21 23.61 -39.20 20.08
N ARG A 22 23.88 -40.08 19.08
CA ARG A 22 24.11 -39.66 17.69
C ARG A 22 22.86 -39.08 17.04
N ARG A 23 21.68 -39.60 17.40
CA ARG A 23 20.40 -39.06 16.95
C ARG A 23 20.14 -37.67 17.54
N LEU A 24 20.47 -37.44 18.82
CA LEU A 24 20.38 -36.13 19.43
C LEU A 24 21.33 -35.10 18.78
N VAL A 25 22.58 -35.52 18.50
CA VAL A 25 23.54 -34.65 17.80
C VAL A 25 23.05 -34.33 16.39
N ALA A 26 22.59 -35.33 15.65
CA ALA A 26 22.02 -35.09 14.31
C ALA A 26 20.79 -34.15 14.37
N LEU A 27 19.89 -34.35 15.33
CA LEU A 27 18.72 -33.48 15.52
C LEU A 27 19.14 -32.05 15.88
N ALA A 28 20.10 -31.89 16.80
CA ALA A 28 20.65 -30.59 17.18
C ALA A 28 21.32 -29.82 16.02
N PHE A 29 21.80 -30.53 15.00
CA PHE A 29 22.33 -29.94 13.79
C PHE A 29 21.27 -29.69 12.72
N CYS A 30 20.36 -30.64 12.51
CA CYS A 30 19.34 -30.55 11.46
C CYS A 30 18.25 -29.53 11.80
N LEU A 31 17.88 -29.36 13.07
CA LEU A 31 16.85 -28.38 13.46
C LEU A 31 17.26 -26.92 13.17
N PRO A 32 18.45 -26.43 13.56
CA PRO A 32 18.90 -25.09 13.17
C PRO A 32 19.03 -24.91 11.67
N LEU A 33 19.53 -25.93 10.94
CA LEU A 33 19.62 -25.87 9.48
C LEU A 33 18.24 -25.81 8.83
N ALA A 34 17.28 -26.61 9.30
CA ALA A 34 15.92 -26.56 8.83
C ALA A 34 15.27 -25.21 9.13
N PHE A 35 15.49 -24.68 10.35
CA PHE A 35 15.01 -23.34 10.72
C PHE A 35 15.60 -22.25 9.82
N LEU A 36 16.91 -22.29 9.53
CA LEU A 36 17.56 -21.36 8.61
C LEU A 36 17.03 -21.49 7.19
N ALA A 37 16.78 -22.72 6.73
CA ALA A 37 16.22 -22.97 5.40
C ALA A 37 14.77 -22.42 5.28
N ILE A 38 13.96 -22.58 6.34
CA ILE A 38 12.60 -22.04 6.40
C ILE A 38 12.63 -20.51 6.49
N ARG A 39 13.52 -19.94 7.30
CA ARG A 39 13.67 -18.49 7.45
C ARG A 39 14.20 -17.80 6.19
N GLY A 40 15.06 -18.48 5.42
CA GLY A 40 15.63 -18.00 4.16
C GLY A 40 16.68 -16.89 4.28
N THR A 41 16.84 -16.25 5.43
CA THR A 41 17.82 -15.18 5.66
C THR A 41 18.28 -15.11 7.11
N LEU A 42 19.54 -14.67 7.32
CA LEU A 42 20.09 -14.35 8.65
C LEU A 42 19.92 -12.86 9.02
N ARG A 43 19.39 -12.03 8.11
CA ARG A 43 19.21 -10.60 8.37
C ARG A 43 18.11 -10.37 9.39
N GLN A 44 18.21 -9.29 10.17
CA GLN A 44 17.10 -8.79 10.92
C GLN A 44 15.97 -8.39 9.96
N GLY A 45 14.78 -8.91 10.18
CA GLY A 45 13.63 -8.67 9.34
C GLY A 45 12.68 -9.84 9.33
N ALA A 46 11.57 -9.71 8.64
CA ALA A 46 10.62 -10.79 8.45
C ALA A 46 11.25 -11.96 7.68
N PRO A 47 10.84 -13.22 7.97
CA PRO A 47 11.18 -14.34 7.09
C PRO A 47 10.72 -14.08 5.67
N LEU A 48 11.26 -14.83 4.70
CA LEU A 48 10.77 -14.80 3.33
C LEU A 48 9.25 -14.99 3.31
N ARG A 49 8.58 -14.10 2.60
CA ARG A 49 7.12 -14.07 2.45
C ARG A 49 6.76 -14.34 0.99
N TRP A 50 5.49 -14.51 0.74
CA TRP A 50 4.95 -14.70 -0.62
C TRP A 50 5.36 -13.57 -1.58
N GLY A 51 5.36 -12.32 -1.10
CA GLY A 51 5.77 -11.16 -1.87
C GLY A 51 7.22 -11.22 -2.36
N ASP A 52 8.11 -11.92 -1.66
CA ASP A 52 9.51 -12.07 -2.10
C ASP A 52 9.65 -12.89 -3.40
N ALA A 53 8.63 -13.65 -3.78
CA ALA A 53 8.56 -14.35 -5.06
C ALA A 53 8.05 -13.45 -6.20
N PHE A 54 7.50 -12.27 -5.88
CA PHE A 54 6.90 -11.36 -6.86
C PHE A 54 7.96 -10.42 -7.45
N THR A 55 8.69 -10.93 -8.42
CA THR A 55 9.81 -10.22 -9.05
C THR A 55 9.51 -9.73 -10.46
N THR A 56 8.32 -10.03 -10.98
CA THR A 56 7.90 -9.67 -12.35
C THR A 56 6.53 -8.99 -12.34
N THR A 57 6.16 -8.34 -13.45
CA THR A 57 4.82 -7.78 -13.68
C THR A 57 3.75 -8.84 -13.99
N SER A 58 4.14 -10.10 -14.18
CA SER A 58 3.22 -11.21 -14.47
C SER A 58 2.87 -11.94 -13.16
N VAL A 59 1.62 -11.81 -12.72
CA VAL A 59 1.12 -12.55 -11.55
C VAL A 59 1.31 -14.06 -11.73
N PHE A 60 1.06 -14.59 -12.93
CA PHE A 60 1.27 -16.01 -13.23
C PHE A 60 2.74 -16.44 -13.06
N ALA A 61 3.68 -15.65 -13.59
CA ALA A 61 5.12 -15.94 -13.42
C ALA A 61 5.54 -15.89 -11.96
N ASN A 62 5.04 -14.92 -11.19
CA ASN A 62 5.30 -14.78 -9.76
C ASN A 62 4.73 -15.97 -8.97
N GLN A 63 3.53 -16.45 -9.31
CA GLN A 63 2.94 -17.64 -8.69
C GLN A 63 3.76 -18.91 -8.94
N LEU A 64 4.42 -19.04 -10.10
CA LEU A 64 5.33 -20.16 -10.37
C LEU A 64 6.58 -20.15 -9.48
N GLY A 65 6.96 -19.00 -8.93
CA GLY A 65 8.06 -18.86 -7.97
C GLY A 65 7.74 -19.39 -6.57
N LEU A 66 6.44 -19.62 -6.26
CA LEU A 66 6.02 -20.10 -4.96
C LEU A 66 6.24 -21.60 -4.78
N ASN A 67 6.47 -22.02 -3.54
CA ASN A 67 6.55 -23.44 -3.21
C ASN A 67 5.16 -24.08 -3.30
N ALA A 68 4.97 -24.97 -4.28
CA ALA A 68 3.68 -25.59 -4.58
C ALA A 68 3.08 -26.34 -3.36
N THR A 69 3.89 -26.97 -2.53
CA THR A 69 3.42 -27.70 -1.32
C THR A 69 2.87 -26.72 -0.29
N LEU A 70 3.58 -25.62 -0.04
CA LEU A 70 3.13 -24.58 0.89
C LEU A 70 1.90 -23.85 0.34
N SER A 71 1.85 -23.58 -0.95
CA SER A 71 0.69 -22.96 -1.60
C SER A 71 -0.55 -23.85 -1.51
N LEU A 72 -0.39 -25.17 -1.73
CA LEU A 72 -1.48 -26.13 -1.55
C LEU A 72 -1.95 -26.20 -0.10
N ALA A 73 -1.01 -26.25 0.86
CA ALA A 73 -1.36 -26.27 2.29
C ALA A 73 -2.09 -25.00 2.72
N ALA A 74 -1.66 -23.84 2.23
CA ALA A 74 -2.33 -22.56 2.48
C ALA A 74 -3.72 -22.51 1.87
N ALA A 75 -3.87 -22.95 0.61
CA ALA A 75 -5.19 -23.04 -0.05
C ALA A 75 -6.14 -23.99 0.66
N ALA A 76 -5.67 -25.16 1.09
CA ALA A 76 -6.47 -26.10 1.86
C ALA A 76 -6.87 -25.53 3.22
N SER A 77 -5.96 -24.84 3.91
CA SER A 77 -6.24 -24.17 5.19
C SER A 77 -7.27 -23.06 5.04
N SER A 78 -7.14 -22.22 4.01
CA SER A 78 -8.09 -21.17 3.67
C SER A 78 -9.47 -21.77 3.38
N GLN A 79 -9.55 -22.76 2.52
CA GLN A 79 -10.82 -23.41 2.20
C GLN A 79 -11.47 -24.06 3.43
N TRP A 80 -10.68 -24.51 4.40
CA TRP A 80 -11.20 -25.07 5.65
C TRP A 80 -11.70 -23.99 6.61
N SER A 81 -11.05 -22.81 6.62
CA SER A 81 -11.50 -21.66 7.42
C SER A 81 -12.72 -20.97 6.81
N ASP A 82 -12.79 -20.88 5.47
CA ASP A 82 -13.86 -20.21 4.73
C ASP A 82 -15.21 -20.92 4.81
N HIS A 83 -15.25 -22.20 5.28
CA HIS A 83 -16.50 -22.90 5.51
C HIS A 83 -17.35 -22.32 6.64
N ARG A 84 -16.82 -21.35 7.40
CA ARG A 84 -17.56 -20.76 8.52
C ARG A 84 -18.46 -19.60 8.14
N ASP A 85 -18.09 -18.82 7.12
CA ASP A 85 -18.92 -17.69 6.69
C ASP A 85 -18.78 -17.47 5.18
N ASN A 86 -19.76 -17.95 4.41
CA ASN A 86 -19.85 -17.59 3.01
C ASN A 86 -20.28 -16.11 2.91
N ALA A 87 -19.30 -15.20 2.95
CA ALA A 87 -19.49 -13.75 2.83
C ALA A 87 -20.20 -13.35 1.53
N TRP A 88 -20.21 -14.23 0.54
CA TRP A 88 -20.81 -14.03 -0.79
C TRP A 88 -22.22 -14.57 -0.92
N ARG A 89 -22.98 -14.66 0.16
CA ARG A 89 -24.40 -14.95 0.05
C ARG A 89 -25.09 -13.80 -0.67
N ALA A 90 -25.70 -14.13 -1.82
CA ALA A 90 -26.60 -13.21 -2.48
C ALA A 90 -27.81 -12.95 -1.55
N THR A 91 -27.82 -11.80 -0.90
CA THR A 91 -28.88 -11.39 0.02
C THR A 91 -29.93 -10.52 -0.68
N MET A 92 -29.65 -10.13 -1.94
CA MET A 92 -30.44 -9.19 -2.72
C MET A 92 -30.50 -9.63 -4.18
N GLY A 93 -31.60 -9.46 -4.84
CA GLY A 93 -31.74 -9.72 -6.29
C GLY A 93 -30.86 -8.76 -7.13
N ARG A 94 -30.35 -9.26 -8.27
CA ARG A 94 -29.44 -8.46 -9.13
C ARG A 94 -30.00 -7.10 -9.50
N ALA A 95 -31.27 -7.04 -9.89
CA ALA A 95 -31.92 -5.78 -10.29
C ALA A 95 -31.99 -4.80 -9.14
N GLU A 96 -32.36 -5.27 -7.95
CA GLU A 96 -32.41 -4.48 -6.72
C GLU A 96 -31.03 -3.99 -6.31
N ALA A 97 -30.00 -4.84 -6.35
CA ALA A 97 -28.62 -4.49 -6.07
C ALA A 97 -28.09 -3.40 -7.03
N LEU A 98 -28.37 -3.53 -8.34
CA LEU A 98 -28.02 -2.52 -9.33
C LEU A 98 -28.73 -1.19 -9.06
N ALA A 99 -30.02 -1.21 -8.73
CA ALA A 99 -30.77 0.00 -8.41
C ALA A 99 -30.21 0.68 -7.15
N ALA A 100 -29.92 -0.08 -6.10
CA ALA A 100 -29.34 0.45 -4.87
C ALA A 100 -27.97 1.09 -5.12
N VAL A 101 -27.04 0.39 -5.78
CA VAL A 101 -25.69 0.90 -6.05
C VAL A 101 -25.75 2.14 -6.96
N ARG A 102 -26.61 2.16 -7.96
CA ARG A 102 -26.80 3.34 -8.83
C ARG A 102 -27.37 4.52 -8.05
N GLY A 103 -28.35 4.27 -7.20
CA GLY A 103 -28.92 5.32 -6.33
C GLY A 103 -27.91 5.91 -5.35
N MET A 104 -26.91 5.14 -4.92
CA MET A 104 -25.85 5.59 -4.02
C MET A 104 -24.71 6.33 -4.73
N LEU A 105 -24.36 5.96 -5.96
CA LEU A 105 -23.11 6.38 -6.62
C LEU A 105 -23.32 7.31 -7.82
N LEU A 106 -24.51 7.35 -8.43
CA LEU A 106 -24.78 8.20 -9.58
C LEU A 106 -25.41 9.52 -9.17
N THR A 107 -25.00 10.57 -9.86
CA THR A 107 -25.58 11.92 -9.76
C THR A 107 -26.33 12.25 -11.06
N PRO A 108 -27.13 13.32 -11.10
CA PRO A 108 -27.79 13.77 -12.33
C PRO A 108 -26.80 14.14 -13.48
N ASP A 109 -25.55 14.46 -13.12
CA ASP A 109 -24.52 14.82 -14.08
C ASP A 109 -23.78 13.61 -14.65
N ASP A 110 -24.09 12.42 -14.17
CA ASP A 110 -23.49 11.17 -14.62
C ASP A 110 -24.28 10.52 -15.74
N ARG A 111 -23.60 10.06 -16.78
CA ARG A 111 -24.18 9.25 -17.86
C ARG A 111 -23.56 7.86 -17.84
N LEU A 112 -24.37 6.84 -17.64
CA LEU A 112 -23.91 5.45 -17.74
C LEU A 112 -23.39 5.14 -19.14
N VAL A 113 -22.17 4.57 -19.20
CA VAL A 113 -21.57 4.12 -20.48
C VAL A 113 -22.29 2.90 -21.01
N ASP A 114 -22.62 1.96 -20.12
CA ASP A 114 -23.36 0.75 -20.46
C ASP A 114 -24.24 0.36 -19.27
N ALA A 115 -25.55 0.50 -19.45
CA ALA A 115 -26.51 0.21 -18.41
C ALA A 115 -26.73 -1.29 -18.15
N GLU A 116 -26.33 -2.16 -19.08
CA GLU A 116 -26.57 -3.60 -18.98
C GLU A 116 -25.37 -4.34 -18.37
N SER A 117 -24.15 -4.06 -18.85
CA SER A 117 -22.96 -4.81 -18.47
C SER A 117 -22.17 -4.17 -17.32
N ALA A 118 -22.18 -2.85 -17.22
CA ALA A 118 -21.36 -2.11 -16.26
C ALA A 118 -22.21 -1.33 -15.25
N ALA A 119 -22.35 -1.84 -14.04
CA ALA A 119 -23.28 -1.35 -13.02
C ALA A 119 -23.21 0.17 -12.77
N VAL A 120 -21.99 0.74 -12.72
CA VAL A 120 -21.75 2.15 -12.35
C VAL A 120 -20.68 2.82 -13.20
N ARG A 121 -20.27 2.19 -14.31
CA ARG A 121 -19.33 2.83 -15.23
C ARG A 121 -20.02 4.01 -15.90
N ARG A 122 -19.45 5.20 -15.74
CA ARG A 122 -20.08 6.44 -16.13
C ARG A 122 -19.11 7.45 -16.70
N ASP A 123 -19.61 8.31 -17.55
CA ASP A 123 -19.01 9.57 -17.92
C ASP A 123 -19.66 10.67 -17.07
N TYR A 124 -18.85 11.46 -16.38
CA TYR A 124 -19.31 12.66 -15.70
C TYR A 124 -19.33 13.82 -16.69
N LEU A 125 -20.42 14.54 -16.74
CA LEU A 125 -20.59 15.73 -17.57
C LEU A 125 -20.38 16.98 -16.70
N PRO A 126 -19.16 17.55 -16.68
CA PRO A 126 -18.92 18.74 -15.86
C PRO A 126 -19.79 19.90 -16.28
N PRO A 127 -20.26 20.75 -15.35
CA PRO A 127 -20.96 21.97 -15.67
C PRO A 127 -20.15 22.86 -16.62
N ALA A 128 -20.82 23.43 -17.63
CA ALA A 128 -20.16 24.27 -18.61
C ALA A 128 -19.45 25.45 -17.96
N GLY A 129 -18.20 25.71 -18.35
CA GLY A 129 -17.43 26.90 -17.95
C GLY A 129 -16.69 26.82 -16.61
N LYS A 130 -16.70 25.67 -15.93
CA LYS A 130 -15.95 25.47 -14.67
C LYS A 130 -14.84 24.42 -14.82
N THR A 131 -13.76 24.80 -15.45
CA THR A 131 -12.53 23.98 -15.46
C THR A 131 -11.49 24.62 -14.55
N LEU A 132 -10.91 23.82 -13.65
CA LEU A 132 -9.77 24.25 -12.86
C LEU A 132 -8.49 24.21 -13.72
N PRO A 133 -7.53 25.12 -13.54
CA PRO A 133 -6.28 25.13 -14.30
C PRO A 133 -5.30 24.05 -13.80
N ILE A 134 -5.79 22.84 -13.65
CA ILE A 134 -5.02 21.67 -13.19
C ILE A 134 -4.47 20.95 -14.42
N ARG A 135 -3.15 20.85 -14.47
CA ARG A 135 -2.42 20.11 -15.50
C ARG A 135 -1.88 18.78 -14.94
N ASN A 136 -1.38 18.80 -13.72
CA ASN A 136 -0.70 17.66 -13.10
C ASN A 136 -1.44 17.20 -11.85
N VAL A 137 -1.24 15.94 -11.48
CA VAL A 137 -1.82 15.35 -10.27
C VAL A 137 -0.73 14.65 -9.47
N VAL A 138 -0.65 14.93 -8.17
CA VAL A 138 0.26 14.24 -7.23
C VAL A 138 -0.57 13.68 -6.09
N LEU A 139 -0.69 12.36 -6.02
CA LEU A 139 -1.31 11.66 -4.91
C LEU A 139 -0.23 11.29 -3.89
N ILE A 140 -0.36 11.76 -2.66
CA ILE A 140 0.53 11.45 -1.54
C ILE A 140 -0.23 10.53 -0.60
N MET A 141 0.20 9.26 -0.54
CA MET A 141 -0.34 8.24 0.34
C MET A 141 0.51 8.17 1.61
N MET A 142 -0.09 8.61 2.72
CA MET A 142 0.59 8.68 4.02
C MET A 142 0.34 7.39 4.81
N GLU A 143 1.41 6.68 5.14
CA GLU A 143 1.38 5.42 5.90
C GLU A 143 0.74 5.60 7.29
N SER A 144 -0.30 4.80 7.60
CA SER A 144 -0.97 4.74 8.91
C SER A 144 -1.37 6.12 9.47
N PHE A 145 -1.78 7.04 8.60
CA PHE A 145 -2.03 8.45 8.94
C PHE A 145 -3.46 8.63 9.47
N ALA A 146 -3.67 8.18 10.73
CA ALA A 146 -4.99 8.11 11.35
C ALA A 146 -5.52 9.50 11.74
N ALA A 147 -6.78 9.77 11.40
CA ALA A 147 -7.44 11.05 11.66
C ALA A 147 -7.45 11.45 13.14
N HIS A 148 -7.57 10.47 14.05
CA HIS A 148 -7.58 10.75 15.50
C HIS A 148 -6.25 11.29 16.06
N SER A 149 -5.17 11.23 15.27
CA SER A 149 -3.86 11.81 15.60
C SER A 149 -3.59 13.12 14.86
N VAL A 150 -4.47 13.53 13.92
CA VAL A 150 -4.31 14.75 13.11
C VAL A 150 -4.94 15.94 13.81
N GLY A 151 -4.13 16.97 14.11
CA GLY A 151 -4.58 18.16 14.85
C GLY A 151 -5.72 18.90 14.17
N ALA A 152 -5.68 19.11 12.86
CA ALA A 152 -6.74 19.77 12.08
C ALA A 152 -8.10 19.02 12.11
N LEU A 153 -8.12 17.75 12.52
CA LEU A 153 -9.34 16.95 12.71
C LEU A 153 -9.74 16.78 14.18
N GLY A 154 -9.12 17.56 15.08
CA GLY A 154 -9.39 17.48 16.51
C GLY A 154 -8.62 16.38 17.24
N GLY A 155 -7.57 15.84 16.60
CA GLY A 155 -6.68 14.84 17.17
C GLY A 155 -5.65 15.40 18.15
N ILE A 156 -4.55 14.66 18.36
CA ILE A 156 -3.52 15.01 19.35
C ILE A 156 -2.75 16.26 18.89
N PRO A 157 -2.73 17.35 19.69
CA PRO A 157 -2.04 18.56 19.30
C PRO A 157 -0.54 18.36 19.08
N GLY A 158 0.02 18.98 18.03
CA GLY A 158 1.45 19.00 17.76
C GLY A 158 2.02 17.72 17.15
N ILE A 159 1.19 16.74 16.77
CA ILE A 159 1.64 15.57 16.00
C ILE A 159 1.82 15.93 14.53
N THR A 160 0.88 16.70 13.96
CA THR A 160 0.84 16.99 12.51
C THR A 160 0.82 18.50 12.20
N PRO A 161 1.76 19.33 12.75
CA PRO A 161 1.70 20.77 12.57
C PRO A 161 1.81 21.24 11.12
N ASN A 162 2.51 20.50 10.26
CA ASN A 162 2.65 20.84 8.86
C ASN A 162 1.38 20.50 8.06
N PHE A 163 0.80 19.33 8.29
CA PHE A 163 -0.48 18.96 7.70
C PHE A 163 -1.59 19.92 8.16
N ASP A 164 -1.60 20.28 9.43
CA ASP A 164 -2.58 21.22 9.99
C ASP A 164 -2.49 22.60 9.31
N ARG A 165 -1.26 23.10 9.10
CA ARG A 165 -1.02 24.33 8.30
C ARG A 165 -1.51 24.18 6.87
N LEU A 166 -1.20 23.08 6.21
CA LEU A 166 -1.63 22.79 4.83
C LEU A 166 -3.16 22.68 4.73
N ALA A 167 -3.81 22.13 5.74
CA ALA A 167 -5.27 22.04 5.81
C ALA A 167 -5.96 23.41 5.81
N GLY A 168 -5.30 24.44 6.33
CA GLY A 168 -5.77 25.84 6.26
C GLY A 168 -5.63 26.49 4.86
N GLU A 169 -4.93 25.83 3.93
CA GLU A 169 -4.67 26.34 2.58
C GLU A 169 -5.44 25.61 1.48
N GLY A 170 -6.14 24.52 1.81
CA GLY A 170 -6.81 23.64 0.86
C GLY A 170 -8.18 23.20 1.31
N LEU A 171 -8.71 22.18 0.65
CA LEU A 171 -10.00 21.57 0.98
C LEU A 171 -9.78 20.29 1.79
N LEU A 172 -10.07 20.37 3.10
CA LEU A 172 -10.00 19.25 4.03
C LEU A 172 -11.35 18.53 4.15
N PHE A 173 -11.36 17.22 3.91
CA PHE A 173 -12.51 16.36 4.15
C PHE A 173 -12.38 15.75 5.55
N SER A 174 -13.22 16.23 6.47
CA SER A 174 -13.15 15.84 7.88
C SER A 174 -13.77 14.47 8.18
N ARG A 175 -14.54 13.90 7.26
CA ARG A 175 -15.19 12.58 7.38
C ARG A 175 -14.90 11.73 6.17
N PHE A 176 -13.60 11.42 5.99
CA PHE A 176 -13.12 10.53 4.94
C PHE A 176 -12.66 9.22 5.57
N PHE A 177 -13.01 8.10 4.95
CA PHE A 177 -12.72 6.77 5.46
C PHE A 177 -12.00 5.94 4.40
N SER A 178 -10.90 5.32 4.77
CA SER A 178 -10.22 4.34 3.93
C SER A 178 -11.11 3.11 3.71
N ASN A 179 -10.88 2.40 2.62
CA ASN A 179 -11.63 1.18 2.33
C ASN A 179 -10.89 -0.08 2.79
N GLY A 180 -10.14 0.03 3.87
CA GLY A 180 -9.38 -1.09 4.44
C GLY A 180 -8.57 -0.66 5.65
N THR A 181 -7.87 -1.61 6.25
CA THR A 181 -7.05 -1.44 7.46
C THR A 181 -5.57 -1.76 7.22
N HIS A 182 -5.19 -2.01 5.96
CA HIS A 182 -3.83 -2.33 5.53
C HIS A 182 -3.48 -1.56 4.26
N THR A 183 -2.21 -1.27 4.08
CA THR A 183 -1.67 -0.47 2.98
C THR A 183 -2.12 -0.96 1.60
N HIS A 184 -2.00 -2.27 1.30
CA HIS A 184 -2.41 -2.81 0.01
C HIS A 184 -3.91 -2.61 -0.28
N GLN A 185 -4.77 -2.65 0.74
CA GLN A 185 -6.21 -2.40 0.62
C GLN A 185 -6.49 -0.93 0.29
N GLY A 186 -5.86 0.01 1.01
CA GLY A 186 -5.93 1.43 0.72
C GLY A 186 -5.39 1.77 -0.67
N MET A 187 -4.31 1.11 -1.07
CA MET A 187 -3.67 1.31 -2.38
C MET A 187 -4.56 0.88 -3.54
N PHE A 188 -5.08 -0.34 -3.56
CA PHE A 188 -5.93 -0.74 -4.69
C PHE A 188 -7.29 -0.05 -4.66
N ALA A 189 -7.83 0.30 -3.48
CA ALA A 189 -9.06 1.06 -3.40
C ALA A 189 -8.92 2.48 -3.98
N SER A 190 -7.82 3.17 -3.66
CA SER A 190 -7.55 4.53 -4.13
C SER A 190 -7.13 4.57 -5.60
N MET A 191 -6.19 3.72 -5.99
CA MET A 191 -5.59 3.75 -7.32
C MET A 191 -6.35 2.91 -8.35
N GLY A 192 -6.83 1.72 -7.94
CA GLY A 192 -7.61 0.82 -8.79
C GLY A 192 -9.10 1.16 -8.83
N CYS A 193 -9.58 2.05 -7.97
CA CYS A 193 -11.00 2.39 -7.80
C CYS A 193 -11.88 1.14 -7.56
N PHE A 194 -11.33 0.14 -6.89
CA PHE A 194 -12.01 -1.11 -6.59
C PHE A 194 -12.11 -1.29 -5.06
N PRO A 195 -13.30 -1.55 -4.52
CA PRO A 195 -13.48 -1.67 -3.08
C PRO A 195 -12.78 -2.92 -2.54
N ASN A 196 -12.31 -2.84 -1.30
CA ASN A 196 -11.88 -4.01 -0.55
C ASN A 196 -13.11 -4.86 -0.19
N LEU A 197 -13.21 -6.03 -0.77
CA LEU A 197 -14.34 -6.94 -0.60
C LEU A 197 -13.89 -8.20 0.16
N PRO A 198 -14.75 -8.81 0.97
CA PRO A 198 -14.46 -10.08 1.63
C PRO A 198 -14.01 -11.14 0.61
N GLY A 199 -12.90 -11.84 0.91
CA GLY A 199 -12.29 -12.82 0.01
C GLY A 199 -11.33 -12.22 -1.04
N PHE A 200 -11.23 -10.89 -1.14
CA PHE A 200 -10.30 -10.19 -2.02
C PHE A 200 -9.36 -9.23 -1.27
N GLU A 201 -9.15 -9.48 0.02
CA GLU A 201 -8.31 -8.63 0.87
C GLU A 201 -6.87 -8.50 0.35
N TYR A 202 -6.39 -9.52 -0.38
CA TYR A 202 -5.06 -9.56 -1.01
C TYR A 202 -5.13 -9.50 -2.54
N LEU A 203 -6.05 -8.70 -3.09
CA LEU A 203 -6.31 -8.58 -4.52
C LEU A 203 -5.04 -8.38 -5.36
N MET A 204 -4.10 -7.55 -4.91
CA MET A 204 -2.86 -7.27 -5.63
C MET A 204 -1.96 -8.50 -5.82
N GLN A 205 -2.13 -9.52 -4.98
CA GLN A 205 -1.37 -10.78 -5.02
C GLN A 205 -2.18 -11.95 -5.58
N ALA A 206 -3.49 -11.76 -5.77
CA ALA A 206 -4.39 -12.77 -6.29
C ALA A 206 -4.42 -12.77 -7.84
N PRO A 207 -4.78 -13.90 -8.49
CA PRO A 207 -4.95 -13.96 -9.94
C PRO A 207 -5.92 -12.91 -10.47
N GLU A 208 -6.96 -12.57 -9.72
CA GLU A 208 -7.95 -11.54 -10.03
C GLU A 208 -7.32 -10.15 -10.18
N GLY A 209 -6.22 -9.88 -9.49
CA GLY A 209 -5.44 -8.64 -9.62
C GLY A 209 -4.79 -8.47 -11.00
N SER A 210 -4.76 -9.51 -11.82
CA SER A 210 -4.27 -9.43 -13.21
C SER A 210 -5.29 -8.85 -14.19
N HIS A 211 -6.54 -8.64 -13.79
CA HIS A 211 -7.54 -7.95 -14.59
C HIS A 211 -7.26 -6.44 -14.70
N ASP A 212 -7.84 -5.81 -15.71
CA ASP A 212 -7.76 -4.37 -15.90
C ASP A 212 -8.82 -3.68 -15.03
N PHE A 213 -8.37 -2.74 -14.20
CA PHE A 213 -9.24 -1.92 -13.36
C PHE A 213 -9.34 -0.50 -13.95
N SER A 214 -10.53 0.08 -13.98
CA SER A 214 -10.75 1.45 -14.45
C SER A 214 -10.31 2.48 -13.37
N GLY A 215 -9.08 2.35 -12.91
CA GLY A 215 -8.49 3.19 -11.88
C GLY A 215 -7.72 4.38 -12.44
N LEU A 216 -7.12 5.17 -11.54
CA LEU A 216 -6.37 6.38 -11.90
C LEU A 216 -5.26 6.11 -12.93
N PRO A 217 -4.43 5.04 -12.84
CA PRO A 217 -3.40 4.77 -13.82
C PRO A 217 -3.94 4.66 -15.24
N GLN A 218 -4.98 3.85 -15.44
CA GLN A 218 -5.56 3.64 -16.78
C GLN A 218 -6.23 4.90 -17.31
N LEU A 219 -7.00 5.61 -16.47
CA LEU A 219 -7.72 6.80 -16.85
C LEU A 219 -6.80 7.96 -17.26
N LEU A 220 -5.67 8.11 -16.55
CA LEU A 220 -4.71 9.18 -16.84
C LEU A 220 -3.77 8.81 -17.99
N ASN A 221 -3.34 7.55 -18.09
CA ASN A 221 -2.59 7.09 -19.27
C ASN A 221 -3.37 7.23 -20.57
N ALA A 222 -4.68 6.94 -20.56
CA ALA A 222 -5.54 7.17 -21.73
C ALA A 222 -5.62 8.64 -22.15
N ARG A 223 -5.22 9.57 -21.27
CA ARG A 223 -5.12 11.01 -21.52
C ARG A 223 -3.68 11.49 -21.75
N SER A 224 -2.75 10.56 -22.00
CA SER A 224 -1.33 10.82 -22.27
C SER A 224 -0.59 11.52 -21.13
N TYR A 225 -0.98 11.24 -19.88
CA TYR A 225 -0.18 11.64 -18.73
C TYR A 225 1.07 10.78 -18.62
N ASP A 226 2.23 11.39 -18.34
CA ASP A 226 3.40 10.67 -17.86
C ASP A 226 3.16 10.22 -16.42
N ASN A 227 3.55 9.01 -16.08
CA ASN A 227 3.31 8.46 -14.75
C ASN A 227 4.60 8.28 -13.95
N LEU A 228 4.47 8.36 -12.62
CA LEU A 228 5.57 8.17 -11.68
C LEU A 228 5.05 7.53 -10.40
N TYR A 229 5.75 6.54 -9.90
CA TYR A 229 5.51 6.00 -8.57
C TYR A 229 6.81 6.04 -7.76
N VAL A 230 6.85 6.86 -6.72
CA VAL A 230 7.97 6.93 -5.77
C VAL A 230 7.55 6.29 -4.46
N TYR A 231 8.30 5.29 -4.04
CA TYR A 231 8.08 4.57 -2.80
C TYR A 231 9.42 4.34 -2.09
N ASN A 232 9.51 4.67 -0.84
CA ASN A 232 10.73 4.47 -0.07
C ASN A 232 10.97 3.03 0.38
N GLY A 233 10.04 2.12 0.11
CA GLY A 233 10.15 0.68 0.35
C GLY A 233 10.47 -0.15 -0.88
N ASP A 234 10.23 -1.45 -0.78
CA ASP A 234 10.41 -2.43 -1.85
C ASP A 234 9.09 -2.71 -2.56
N PHE A 235 9.04 -2.49 -3.85
CA PHE A 235 7.86 -2.76 -4.70
C PHE A 235 7.46 -4.23 -4.81
N ALA A 236 8.34 -5.16 -4.43
CA ALA A 236 7.98 -6.57 -4.30
C ALA A 236 6.98 -6.80 -3.16
N TRP A 237 6.99 -5.92 -2.16
CA TRP A 237 6.02 -5.95 -1.07
C TRP A 237 4.60 -5.77 -1.63
N ASP A 238 3.72 -6.69 -1.26
CA ASP A 238 2.31 -6.74 -1.72
C ASP A 238 2.15 -6.75 -3.25
N ASN A 239 3.20 -7.14 -4.01
CA ASN A 239 3.18 -7.15 -5.47
C ASN A 239 2.85 -5.78 -6.09
N GLN A 240 3.30 -4.68 -5.47
CA GLN A 240 2.94 -3.34 -5.93
C GLN A 240 3.38 -3.07 -7.38
N SER A 241 4.64 -3.39 -7.73
CA SER A 241 5.10 -3.20 -9.11
C SER A 241 4.37 -4.09 -10.12
N GLY A 242 4.05 -5.33 -9.75
CA GLY A 242 3.30 -6.25 -10.61
C GLY A 242 1.88 -5.77 -10.86
N PHE A 243 1.18 -5.40 -9.80
CA PHE A 243 -0.19 -4.90 -9.88
C PHE A 243 -0.26 -3.57 -10.65
N PHE A 244 0.47 -2.54 -10.21
CA PHE A 244 0.40 -1.22 -10.84
C PHE A 244 1.04 -1.18 -12.22
N GLY A 245 2.07 -2.01 -12.48
CA GLY A 245 2.60 -2.20 -13.82
C GLY A 245 1.54 -2.75 -14.77
N ARG A 246 0.72 -3.70 -14.34
CA ARG A 246 -0.42 -4.19 -15.11
C ARG A 246 -1.48 -3.10 -15.31
N GLN A 247 -1.67 -2.22 -14.32
CA GLN A 247 -2.60 -1.10 -14.44
C GLN A 247 -2.05 0.09 -15.25
N GLY A 248 -0.86 -0.05 -15.83
CA GLY A 248 -0.28 0.91 -16.77
C GLY A 248 0.73 1.89 -16.17
N MET A 249 1.19 1.68 -14.93
CA MET A 249 2.34 2.42 -14.40
C MET A 249 3.65 1.83 -14.93
N SER A 250 4.59 2.69 -15.33
CA SER A 250 5.85 2.28 -15.96
C SER A 250 7.09 2.88 -15.31
N ASN A 251 6.94 3.95 -14.54
CA ASN A 251 8.05 4.67 -13.94
C ASN A 251 8.04 4.49 -12.42
N PHE A 252 8.90 3.60 -11.93
CA PHE A 252 9.02 3.25 -10.52
C PHE A 252 10.35 3.73 -9.97
N VAL A 253 10.33 4.37 -8.80
CA VAL A 253 11.50 4.76 -8.02
C VAL A 253 11.35 4.15 -6.63
N GLY A 254 12.10 3.10 -6.35
CA GLY A 254 12.02 2.31 -5.11
C GLY A 254 13.30 2.40 -4.27
N ARG A 255 13.34 1.65 -3.18
CA ARG A 255 14.40 1.72 -2.15
C ARG A 255 15.84 1.63 -2.67
N PHE A 256 16.07 1.01 -3.82
CA PHE A 256 17.41 0.86 -4.40
C PHE A 256 17.83 2.01 -5.32
N ASP A 257 16.91 2.93 -5.63
CA ASP A 257 17.16 4.07 -6.51
C ASP A 257 17.60 5.33 -5.75
N PHE A 258 17.62 5.26 -4.41
CA PHE A 258 18.06 6.36 -3.55
C PHE A 258 19.56 6.33 -3.34
N LYS A 259 20.21 7.48 -3.56
CA LYS A 259 21.66 7.64 -3.37
C LYS A 259 21.93 8.28 -2.02
N ASN A 260 22.76 7.63 -1.19
CA ASN A 260 23.16 8.13 0.13
C ASN A 260 21.96 8.56 1.01
N PRO A 261 20.99 7.69 1.22
CA PRO A 261 19.82 8.03 2.02
C PRO A 261 20.20 8.33 3.48
N VAL A 262 19.40 9.18 4.13
CA VAL A 262 19.56 9.50 5.57
C VAL A 262 19.31 8.26 6.42
N VAL A 263 18.36 7.42 6.01
CA VAL A 263 18.09 6.11 6.62
C VAL A 263 18.08 5.07 5.53
N PHE A 264 18.79 3.98 5.76
CA PHE A 264 18.65 2.76 4.96
C PHE A 264 18.43 1.57 5.87
N ASP A 265 17.22 1.05 5.85
CA ASP A 265 16.87 -0.24 6.46
C ASP A 265 16.81 -1.31 5.37
N PRO A 266 17.57 -2.43 5.51
CA PRO A 266 17.64 -3.47 4.47
C PRO A 266 16.30 -4.21 4.25
N THR A 267 15.35 -4.09 5.17
CA THR A 267 14.02 -4.69 5.08
C THR A 267 12.97 -3.70 4.63
N TRP A 268 12.99 -2.50 5.23
CA TRP A 268 11.93 -1.51 5.06
C TRP A 268 12.25 -0.45 4.01
N GLY A 269 13.53 -0.12 3.82
CA GLY A 269 13.95 0.83 2.79
C GLY A 269 14.52 2.14 3.35
N VAL A 270 14.11 3.28 2.80
CA VAL A 270 14.65 4.60 3.15
C VAL A 270 13.62 5.46 3.89
N SER A 271 14.03 6.63 4.38
CA SER A 271 13.13 7.52 5.11
C SER A 271 12.14 8.28 4.20
N ASP A 272 11.07 8.80 4.79
CA ASP A 272 10.12 9.69 4.10
C ASP A 272 10.80 10.97 3.61
N GLN A 273 11.80 11.48 4.35
CA GLN A 273 12.62 12.60 3.90
C GLN A 273 13.30 12.30 2.58
N ASP A 274 13.95 11.14 2.48
CA ASP A 274 14.65 10.71 1.27
C ASP A 274 13.67 10.56 0.09
N MET A 275 12.51 9.96 0.36
CA MET A 275 11.45 9.76 -0.63
C MET A 275 10.94 11.09 -1.17
N PHE A 276 10.62 12.05 -0.31
CA PHE A 276 10.13 13.36 -0.73
C PHE A 276 11.20 14.19 -1.43
N ASP A 277 12.46 14.14 -0.98
CA ASP A 277 13.56 14.81 -1.64
C ASP A 277 13.75 14.30 -3.08
N ARG A 278 13.70 12.98 -3.26
CA ARG A 278 13.74 12.34 -4.58
C ARG A 278 12.51 12.67 -5.43
N ALA A 279 11.33 12.70 -4.83
CA ALA A 279 10.10 13.05 -5.52
C ALA A 279 10.17 14.46 -6.15
N VAL A 280 10.70 15.46 -5.41
CA VAL A 280 10.90 16.81 -5.97
C VAL A 280 11.77 16.76 -7.23
N GLU A 281 12.88 16.03 -7.21
CA GLU A 281 13.79 15.90 -8.36
C GLU A 281 13.11 15.23 -9.55
N GLU A 282 12.35 14.17 -9.32
CA GLU A 282 11.65 13.42 -10.36
C GLU A 282 10.52 14.25 -11.01
N LEU A 283 9.75 14.98 -10.19
CA LEU A 283 8.68 15.86 -10.66
C LEU A 283 9.24 17.05 -11.44
N ALA A 284 10.34 17.65 -10.97
CA ALA A 284 11.00 18.75 -11.68
C ALA A 284 11.48 18.32 -13.06
N ARG A 285 12.05 17.12 -13.22
CA ARG A 285 12.46 16.59 -14.53
C ARG A 285 11.29 16.43 -15.51
N ARG A 286 10.08 16.13 -15.01
CA ARG A 286 8.87 15.95 -15.82
C ARG A 286 8.16 17.24 -16.17
N SER A 287 8.49 18.33 -15.50
CA SER A 287 7.76 19.60 -15.61
C SER A 287 7.74 20.19 -17.03
N ALA A 288 8.76 19.95 -17.84
CA ALA A 288 8.84 20.40 -19.22
C ALA A 288 8.14 19.46 -20.24
N GLY A 289 7.70 18.29 -19.81
CA GLY A 289 7.09 17.26 -20.63
C GLY A 289 5.57 17.34 -20.73
N PRO A 290 4.90 16.23 -21.06
CA PRO A 290 3.45 16.13 -21.03
C PRO A 290 2.90 16.32 -19.61
N PRO A 291 1.58 16.45 -19.42
CA PRO A 291 0.99 16.37 -18.08
C PRO A 291 1.47 15.12 -17.37
N PHE A 292 1.71 15.20 -16.07
CA PHE A 292 2.13 14.03 -15.29
C PHE A 292 1.17 13.75 -14.13
N TYR A 293 1.13 12.48 -13.74
CA TYR A 293 0.61 12.13 -12.43
C TYR A 293 1.62 11.30 -11.66
N ALA A 294 1.65 11.50 -10.36
CA ALA A 294 2.56 10.79 -9.49
C ALA A 294 1.84 10.23 -8.28
N LEU A 295 2.26 9.04 -7.87
CA LEU A 295 1.96 8.44 -6.58
C LEU A 295 3.22 8.51 -5.71
N LEU A 296 3.12 9.15 -4.57
CA LEU A 296 4.17 9.22 -3.56
C LEU A 296 3.69 8.48 -2.32
N GLN A 297 4.34 7.38 -1.95
CA GLN A 297 3.96 6.56 -0.82
C GLN A 297 5.01 6.66 0.28
N THR A 298 4.59 7.00 1.50
CA THR A 298 5.46 7.05 2.68
C THR A 298 5.53 5.70 3.39
N LEU A 299 6.53 5.53 4.27
CA LEU A 299 6.77 4.29 5.01
C LEU A 299 7.31 4.50 6.43
N SER A 300 7.88 5.67 6.77
CA SER A 300 8.56 5.86 8.06
C SER A 300 7.66 5.65 9.27
N ASN A 301 6.33 5.80 9.10
CA ASN A 301 5.33 5.54 10.14
C ASN A 301 4.90 4.06 10.25
N HIS A 302 5.58 3.15 9.54
CA HIS A 302 5.36 1.70 9.65
C HIS A 302 6.30 1.08 10.70
N THR A 303 5.78 0.14 11.51
CA THR A 303 6.61 -0.64 12.45
C THR A 303 7.75 -1.36 11.71
N PRO A 304 9.01 -1.33 12.16
CA PRO A 304 9.52 -0.90 13.48
C PRO A 304 9.92 0.58 13.57
N TYR A 305 9.43 1.46 12.72
CA TYR A 305 9.70 2.90 12.69
C TYR A 305 11.18 3.23 12.42
N PRO A 306 11.70 2.95 11.22
CA PRO A 306 13.10 3.23 10.87
C PRO A 306 13.29 4.74 10.69
N LEU A 307 13.65 5.42 11.78
CA LEU A 307 13.85 6.86 11.84
C LEU A 307 15.34 7.21 11.84
N PRO A 308 15.72 8.45 11.43
CA PRO A 308 17.09 8.93 11.53
C PRO A 308 17.64 8.88 12.96
N ALA A 309 18.93 8.60 13.11
CA ALA A 309 19.59 8.61 14.43
C ALA A 309 19.52 10.00 15.10
N THR A 310 19.55 11.08 14.30
CA THR A 310 19.26 12.44 14.76
C THR A 310 17.91 12.86 14.17
N LEU A 311 16.90 12.92 15.03
CA LEU A 311 15.56 13.32 14.63
C LEU A 311 15.50 14.84 14.41
N PRO A 312 14.88 15.30 13.33
CA PRO A 312 14.61 16.72 13.11
C PRO A 312 13.38 17.24 13.88
N VAL A 313 12.73 16.36 14.63
CA VAL A 313 11.53 16.65 15.44
C VAL A 313 11.72 16.12 16.86
N GLU A 314 11.06 16.75 17.83
CA GLU A 314 11.06 16.26 19.20
C GLU A 314 10.28 14.94 19.30
N PRO A 315 10.84 13.91 19.96
CA PRO A 315 10.10 12.67 20.22
C PRO A 315 8.81 12.93 21.02
N VAL A 316 7.78 12.17 20.68
CA VAL A 316 6.51 12.21 21.41
C VAL A 316 6.62 11.32 22.63
N THR A 317 6.12 11.80 23.77
CA THR A 317 6.13 11.06 25.04
C THR A 317 4.81 11.26 25.77
N GLY A 318 4.48 10.32 26.67
CA GLY A 318 3.30 10.43 27.52
C GLY A 318 2.06 9.70 26.97
N HIS A 319 2.18 9.02 25.83
CA HIS A 319 1.10 8.21 25.23
C HIS A 319 1.40 6.71 25.31
N GLY A 320 2.40 6.31 26.10
CA GLY A 320 2.74 4.92 26.38
C GLY A 320 3.18 4.15 25.11
N ALA A 321 2.50 3.07 24.77
CA ALA A 321 2.85 2.24 23.61
C ALA A 321 2.74 2.99 22.26
N LEU A 322 2.02 4.11 22.21
CA LEU A 322 1.87 4.92 21.01
C LEU A 322 3.02 5.93 20.79
N ASP A 323 3.90 6.15 21.75
CA ASP A 323 4.94 7.18 21.66
C ASP A 323 5.82 7.03 20.41
N GLN A 324 6.21 5.80 20.07
CA GLN A 324 7.03 5.54 18.88
C GLN A 324 6.25 5.81 17.58
N HIS A 325 5.02 5.34 17.50
CA HIS A 325 4.14 5.59 16.35
C HIS A 325 3.91 7.10 16.15
N LEU A 326 3.55 7.82 17.21
CA LEU A 326 3.31 9.26 17.16
C LEU A 326 4.58 10.06 16.83
N THR A 327 5.75 9.59 17.28
CA THR A 327 7.04 10.17 16.89
C THR A 327 7.29 9.98 15.39
N ALA A 328 7.04 8.78 14.88
CA ALA A 328 7.19 8.47 13.45
C ALA A 328 6.20 9.28 12.60
N MET A 329 4.95 9.39 13.05
CA MET A 329 3.94 10.22 12.39
C MET A 329 4.33 11.70 12.35
N ARG A 330 4.87 12.25 13.46
CA ARG A 330 5.40 13.62 13.51
C ARG A 330 6.59 13.81 12.54
N TYR A 331 7.44 12.79 12.41
CA TYR A 331 8.53 12.81 11.46
C TYR A 331 8.02 12.79 10.01
N SER A 332 7.04 11.96 9.69
CA SER A 332 6.41 11.93 8.36
C SER A 332 5.73 13.26 8.02
N ASP A 333 5.07 13.88 8.99
CA ASP A 333 4.48 15.22 8.86
C ASP A 333 5.54 16.30 8.59
N TRP A 334 6.67 16.24 9.31
CA TRP A 334 7.80 17.14 9.08
C TRP A 334 8.37 16.96 7.66
N ALA A 335 8.53 15.72 7.21
CA ALA A 335 9.02 15.43 5.86
C ALA A 335 8.04 15.93 4.78
N LEU A 336 6.74 15.80 5.02
CA LEU A 336 5.69 16.37 4.17
C LEU A 336 5.78 17.91 4.11
N GLY A 337 5.94 18.58 5.26
CA GLY A 337 6.13 20.04 5.33
C GLY A 337 7.31 20.50 4.50
N ARG A 338 8.45 19.84 4.68
CA ARG A 338 9.68 20.08 3.92
C ARG A 338 9.51 19.87 2.41
N PHE A 339 8.75 18.85 2.02
CA PHE A 339 8.38 18.62 0.62
C PHE A 339 7.62 19.83 0.05
N PHE A 340 6.59 20.30 0.76
CA PHE A 340 5.81 21.46 0.31
C PHE A 340 6.62 22.75 0.26
N ASP A 341 7.54 22.98 1.19
CA ASP A 341 8.43 24.16 1.18
C ASP A 341 9.36 24.16 -0.05
N ARG A 342 9.74 23.00 -0.55
CA ARG A 342 10.56 22.86 -1.77
C ARG A 342 9.72 22.93 -3.03
N ILE A 343 8.65 22.13 -3.12
CA ILE A 343 7.87 21.98 -4.35
C ILE A 343 7.13 23.27 -4.75
N ARG A 344 6.80 24.14 -3.77
CA ARG A 344 6.19 25.45 -4.01
C ARG A 344 7.07 26.38 -4.86
N ARG A 345 8.36 26.14 -4.92
CA ARG A 345 9.32 26.91 -5.72
C ARG A 345 9.36 26.46 -7.18
N GLU A 346 8.79 25.30 -7.47
CA GLU A 346 8.76 24.73 -8.81
C GLU A 346 7.65 25.37 -9.67
N PRO A 347 7.92 25.68 -10.94
CA PRO A 347 6.96 26.37 -11.81
C PRO A 347 5.64 25.61 -11.98
N PHE A 348 5.68 24.28 -11.96
CA PHE A 348 4.50 23.45 -12.15
C PHE A 348 3.58 23.37 -10.92
N PHE A 349 4.03 23.85 -9.75
CA PHE A 349 3.22 23.83 -8.51
C PHE A 349 1.84 24.48 -8.72
N LYS A 350 1.81 25.64 -9.39
CA LYS A 350 0.57 26.40 -9.66
C LYS A 350 -0.39 25.72 -10.65
N GLN A 351 0.00 24.59 -11.23
CA GLN A 351 -0.83 23.81 -12.16
C GLN A 351 -1.02 22.37 -11.67
N THR A 352 -0.69 22.09 -10.42
CA THR A 352 -0.71 20.74 -9.86
C THR A 352 -1.78 20.64 -8.78
N LEU A 353 -2.60 19.59 -8.86
CA LEU A 353 -3.45 19.14 -7.77
C LEU A 353 -2.67 18.16 -6.92
N PHE A 354 -2.48 18.49 -5.66
CA PHE A 354 -1.97 17.59 -4.63
C PHE A 354 -3.13 16.99 -3.86
N VAL A 355 -3.15 15.68 -3.75
CA VAL A 355 -4.13 14.90 -2.98
C VAL A 355 -3.36 14.19 -1.88
N ILE A 356 -3.57 14.54 -0.63
CA ILE A 356 -2.91 13.96 0.52
C ILE A 356 -3.94 13.13 1.28
N VAL A 357 -3.66 11.84 1.46
CA VAL A 357 -4.61 10.89 2.06
C VAL A 357 -3.87 9.85 2.91
N GLY A 358 -4.46 9.43 4.03
CA GLY A 358 -4.00 8.25 4.75
C GLY A 358 -4.40 6.98 4.01
N ASP A 359 -3.52 5.99 3.96
CA ASP A 359 -3.83 4.68 3.37
C ASP A 359 -4.82 3.88 4.22
N HIS A 360 -4.65 3.94 5.54
CA HIS A 360 -5.55 3.43 6.58
C HIS A 360 -5.32 4.15 7.91
N GLY A 361 -6.26 3.96 8.85
CA GLY A 361 -6.10 4.43 10.21
C GLY A 361 -5.20 3.48 11.03
N PHE A 362 -5.00 3.84 12.29
CA PHE A 362 -4.18 3.05 13.21
C PHE A 362 -5.04 2.46 14.33
N ALA A 363 -4.73 1.20 14.72
CA ALA A 363 -5.43 0.56 15.82
C ALA A 363 -5.00 1.16 17.16
N ASP A 364 -5.95 1.68 17.91
CA ASP A 364 -5.76 2.12 19.29
C ASP A 364 -6.18 1.01 20.26
N THR A 365 -5.52 0.94 21.40
CA THR A 365 -5.86 -0.01 22.50
C THR A 365 -7.25 0.24 23.09
N SER A 366 -7.83 1.42 22.87
CA SER A 366 -9.19 1.78 23.25
C SER A 366 -10.27 1.17 22.35
N GLN A 367 -9.91 0.59 21.20
CA GLN A 367 -10.84 0.05 20.24
C GLN A 367 -11.41 -1.28 20.72
N LEU A 368 -12.73 -1.38 20.78
CA LEU A 368 -13.43 -2.56 21.32
C LEU A 368 -13.62 -3.66 20.29
N THR A 369 -13.62 -3.34 19.00
CA THR A 369 -13.89 -4.29 17.91
C THR A 369 -13.05 -4.01 16.68
N GLU A 370 -12.85 -5.00 15.81
CA GLU A 370 -12.21 -4.87 14.50
C GLU A 370 -12.95 -3.89 13.57
N MET A 371 -14.26 -3.76 13.73
CA MET A 371 -15.11 -2.86 12.95
C MET A 371 -15.20 -1.44 13.51
N ASN A 372 -14.27 -1.05 14.39
CA ASN A 372 -14.23 0.31 14.88
C ASN A 372 -13.89 1.28 13.74
N LEU A 373 -14.79 2.23 13.45
CA LEU A 373 -14.63 3.21 12.37
C LEU A 373 -13.37 4.07 12.52
N ALA A 374 -12.85 4.25 13.73
CA ALA A 374 -11.60 4.99 13.94
C ALA A 374 -10.39 4.37 13.21
N ARG A 375 -10.41 3.05 12.96
CA ARG A 375 -9.37 2.37 12.16
C ARG A 375 -9.42 2.72 10.67
N PHE A 376 -10.54 3.20 10.19
CA PHE A 376 -10.76 3.57 8.79
C PHE A 376 -10.73 5.09 8.59
N HIS A 377 -10.92 5.88 9.65
CA HIS A 377 -10.95 7.32 9.56
C HIS A 377 -9.55 7.89 9.30
N VAL A 378 -9.38 8.50 8.13
CA VAL A 378 -8.14 9.10 7.65
C VAL A 378 -8.41 10.52 7.11
N PRO A 379 -7.45 11.43 7.10
CA PRO A 379 -7.61 12.70 6.43
C PRO A 379 -7.57 12.53 4.92
N LEU A 380 -8.33 13.37 4.20
CA LEU A 380 -8.16 13.65 2.79
C LEU A 380 -8.06 15.16 2.61
N LEU A 381 -6.95 15.64 2.06
CA LEU A 381 -6.70 17.05 1.82
C LEU A 381 -6.37 17.28 0.35
N LEU A 382 -7.07 18.21 -0.28
CA LEU A 382 -6.80 18.66 -1.64
C LEU A 382 -6.15 20.05 -1.59
N ILE A 383 -5.03 20.21 -2.30
CA ILE A 383 -4.33 21.48 -2.47
C ILE A 383 -4.07 21.72 -3.96
N GLY A 384 -4.48 22.84 -4.48
CA GLY A 384 -4.26 23.15 -5.88
C GLY A 384 -4.97 24.42 -6.32
N PRO A 385 -4.77 24.82 -7.57
CA PRO A 385 -5.36 26.04 -8.11
C PRO A 385 -6.90 25.91 -8.18
N GLY A 386 -7.59 26.80 -7.48
CA GLY A 386 -9.05 26.85 -7.47
C GLY A 386 -9.72 25.87 -6.49
N VAL A 387 -8.92 25.23 -5.63
CA VAL A 387 -9.39 24.38 -4.54
C VAL A 387 -9.60 25.20 -3.28
#